data_8d02c9588684cfc24772916ebb942fbc
#
_entry.id   8d02c9588684cfc24772916ebb942fbc
#
_cell.length_a   1.000
_cell.length_b   1.000
_cell.length_c   1.000
_cell.angle_alpha   90.00
_cell.angle_beta   90.00
_cell.angle_gamma   90.00
#
_symmetry.space_group_name_H-M   'P 1'
#
loop_
_entity.id
_entity.type
_entity.pdbx_description
1 polymer ?
#
loop_
_entity_poly.entity_id
_entity_poly.type
_entity_poly.pdbx_seq_one_letter_code
_entity_poly.pdbx_strand_id
1 'polypeptide(L)' 'MATYGQYYYDGLNFATATSVYTDAALTNVAPDGWYSQGGVYRQMLNGVLLAL' A
#
# COMPACT_ATOMS: atom_id res chain seq x y z
N MET A 1 -12.79 2.97 14.22
CA MET A 1 -11.80 4.05 14.39
C MET A 1 -10.73 3.94 13.34
N ALA A 2 -10.44 5.03 12.67
CA ALA A 2 -9.38 5.03 11.66
C ALA A 2 -8.02 5.09 12.34
N THR A 3 -7.10 4.28 11.87
CA THR A 3 -5.72 4.30 12.34
C THR A 3 -4.87 4.93 11.24
N TYR A 4 -4.18 5.99 11.59
CA TYR A 4 -3.27 6.63 10.67
C TYR A 4 -1.87 6.12 10.96
N GLY A 5 -1.28 5.50 9.99
CA GLY A 5 0.07 5.01 10.08
C GLY A 5 0.86 5.42 8.85
N GLN A 6 2.16 5.40 8.98
CA GLN A 6 3.01 5.65 7.84
C GLN A 6 3.30 4.33 7.16
N TYR A 7 2.95 4.26 5.88
CA TYR A 7 3.19 3.07 5.07
C TYR A 7 4.06 3.44 3.89
N TYR A 8 4.67 2.44 3.30
CA TYR A 8 5.59 2.59 2.19
C TYR A 8 5.12 1.73 1.04
N TYR A 9 5.43 2.12 -0.18
CA TYR A 9 5.08 1.34 -1.35
C TYR A 9 6.25 1.33 -2.32
N ASP A 10 6.28 0.29 -3.16
CA ASP A 10 7.31 0.17 -4.16
C ASP A 10 6.91 0.97 -5.42
N GLY A 11 7.89 1.23 -6.29
CA GLY A 11 7.64 1.95 -7.51
C GLY A 11 7.71 3.46 -7.32
N LEU A 12 7.41 4.19 -8.39
CA LEU A 12 7.55 5.65 -8.41
C LEU A 12 6.34 6.35 -7.79
N ASN A 13 5.17 5.72 -7.85
CA ASN A 13 3.96 6.30 -7.26
C ASN A 13 3.00 5.19 -6.89
N PHE A 14 1.96 5.56 -6.12
CA PHE A 14 1.02 4.58 -5.61
C PHE A 14 0.15 3.97 -6.72
N ALA A 15 -0.09 4.69 -7.79
CA ALA A 15 -0.92 4.16 -8.88
C ALA A 15 -0.23 3.00 -9.61
N THR A 16 1.10 2.96 -9.58
CA THR A 16 1.88 1.90 -10.23
C THR A 16 2.52 0.93 -9.24
N ALA A 17 2.35 1.16 -7.94
CA ALA A 17 2.93 0.28 -6.93
C ALA A 17 2.31 -1.12 -7.00
N THR A 18 3.07 -2.12 -6.57
CA THR A 18 2.58 -3.50 -6.53
C THR A 18 2.22 -3.96 -5.13
N SER A 19 2.75 -3.33 -4.10
CA SER A 19 2.49 -3.71 -2.72
C SER A 19 2.71 -2.54 -1.79
N VAL A 20 2.12 -2.63 -0.59
CA VAL A 20 2.33 -1.67 0.48
C VAL A 20 3.11 -2.36 1.59
N TYR A 21 4.02 -1.64 2.20
CA TYR A 21 4.92 -2.17 3.21
C TYR A 21 4.85 -1.33 4.47
N THR A 22 5.19 -1.95 5.60
CA THR A 22 5.20 -1.26 6.88
C THR A 22 6.56 -0.62 7.19
N ASP A 23 7.59 -0.93 6.40
CA ASP A 23 8.94 -0.40 6.63
C ASP A 23 9.53 0.19 5.35
N ALA A 24 10.46 1.13 5.53
CA ALA A 24 11.08 1.80 4.39
C ALA A 24 11.98 0.88 3.58
N ALA A 25 12.43 -0.23 4.16
CA ALA A 25 13.25 -1.20 3.46
C ALA A 25 12.43 -2.10 2.54
N LEU A 26 11.10 -2.01 2.60
CA LEU A 26 10.17 -2.79 1.79
C LEU A 26 10.35 -4.29 2.02
N THR A 27 10.54 -4.67 3.27
CA THR A 27 10.73 -6.09 3.62
C THR A 27 9.53 -6.69 4.30
N ASN A 28 8.69 -5.87 4.96
CA ASN A 28 7.51 -6.35 5.68
C ASN A 28 6.25 -5.83 5.02
N VAL A 29 5.53 -6.72 4.36
CA VAL A 29 4.29 -6.36 3.66
C VAL A 29 3.23 -5.95 4.67
N ALA A 30 2.50 -4.87 4.36
CA ALA A 30 1.40 -4.41 5.19
C ALA A 30 0.22 -5.37 5.12
N PRO A 31 -0.70 -5.33 6.11
CA PRO A 31 -1.89 -6.17 6.07
C PRO A 31 -2.77 -5.89 4.87
N ASP A 32 -3.53 -6.89 4.44
CA ASP A 32 -4.51 -6.70 3.38
C ASP A 32 -5.55 -5.67 3.80
N GLY A 33 -6.06 -4.94 2.84
CA GLY A 33 -7.06 -3.91 3.08
C GLY A 33 -7.01 -2.83 2.03
N TRP A 34 -7.68 -1.72 2.32
CA TRP A 34 -7.73 -0.58 1.41
C TRP A 34 -6.72 0.46 1.83
N TYR A 35 -5.99 0.96 0.85
CA TYR A 35 -5.00 2.02 1.04
C TYR A 35 -5.25 3.13 0.04
N SER A 36 -4.89 4.34 0.42
CA SER A 36 -5.07 5.49 -0.46
C SER A 36 -3.90 6.45 -0.30
N GLN A 37 -3.61 7.16 -1.39
CA GLN A 37 -2.61 8.20 -1.38
C GLN A 37 -2.86 9.12 -2.58
N GLY A 38 -2.92 10.42 -2.32
CA GLY A 38 -3.10 11.39 -3.38
C GLY A 38 -4.37 11.22 -4.18
N GLY A 39 -5.46 10.74 -3.56
CA GLY A 39 -6.72 10.51 -4.25
C GLY A 39 -6.82 9.18 -4.96
N VAL A 40 -5.80 8.36 -4.88
CA VAL A 40 -5.80 7.02 -5.49
C VAL A 40 -6.14 6.01 -4.39
N TYR A 41 -7.14 5.17 -4.65
CA TYR A 41 -7.58 4.13 -3.72
C TYR A 41 -7.33 2.77 -4.36
N ARG A 42 -6.63 1.89 -3.63
CA ARG A 42 -6.34 0.54 -4.12
C ARG A 42 -6.51 -0.46 -3.00
N GLN A 43 -7.06 -1.62 -3.34
CA GLN A 43 -7.20 -2.71 -2.38
C GLN A 43 -5.99 -3.63 -2.48
N MET A 44 -5.45 -4.04 -1.32
CA MET A 44 -4.37 -5.02 -1.26
C MET A 44 -4.93 -6.35 -0.80
N LEU A 45 -4.59 -7.42 -1.52
CA LEU A 45 -5.05 -8.77 -1.23
C LEU A 45 -3.89 -9.73 -1.43
N ASN A 46 -3.65 -10.57 -0.42
CA ASN A 46 -2.54 -11.53 -0.42
C ASN A 46 -1.19 -10.85 -0.66
N GLY A 47 -1.02 -9.65 -0.12
CA GLY A 47 0.23 -8.92 -0.23
C GLY A 47 0.45 -8.22 -1.55
N VAL A 48 -0.58 -8.13 -2.40
CA VAL A 48 -0.47 -7.51 -3.73
C VAL A 48 -1.59 -6.51 -3.91
N LEU A 49 -1.25 -5.32 -4.42
CA LEU A 49 -2.24 -4.31 -4.75
C LEU A 49 -2.96 -4.70 -6.05
N LEU A 50 -4.29 -4.67 -5.99
CA LEU A 50 -5.09 -4.98 -7.16
C LEU A 50 -5.11 -3.80 -8.11
N ALA A 51 -5.43 -4.06 -9.38
CA ALA A 51 -5.50 -3.02 -10.37
C ALA A 51 -6.61 -2.00 -10.02
N LEU A 52 -6.41 -0.77 -10.48
CA LEU A 52 -7.40 0.29 -10.30
C LEU A 52 -8.69 0.00 -11.04
#